data_bf3196fbe9a62ae83a4facd586f1dd30
#
_entry.id   bf3196fbe9a62ae83a4facd586f1dd30
#
_cell.length_a   1.000
_cell.length_b   1.000
_cell.length_c   1.000
_cell.angle_alpha   90.00
_cell.angle_beta   90.00
_cell.angle_gamma   90.00
#
_symmetry.space_group_name_H-M   'P 1'
#
loop_
_entity.id
_entity.type
_entity.pdbx_description
1 polymer ?
#
loop_
_entity_poly.entity_id
_entity_poly.type
_entity_poly.pdbx_seq_one_letter_code
_entity_poly.pdbx_strand_id
1 'polypeptide(L)'
;MRQFFGMSQNGNLKEAVRGLSNPQFLMLMSNSSQFEKHVKELDALYPGVPSIGCIGMSYDSRVVENGVGVTAFLDGVNAVANVLEQVSVMPVKYIKRLEQDLKTVNASERDTICIDFCSGNDACVLTTIHTA
;
A
#
# COMPACT_ATOMS: atom_id res chain seq x y z
N MET A 1 -11.44 -6.40 -13.18
CA MET A 1 -10.89 -5.89 -11.91
C MET A 1 -11.82 -4.80 -11.37
N ARG A 2 -12.48 -5.04 -10.26
CA ARG A 2 -13.32 -4.06 -9.59
C ARG A 2 -12.52 -3.33 -8.53
N GLN A 3 -12.76 -2.04 -8.41
CA GLN A 3 -12.10 -1.18 -7.45
C GLN A 3 -13.13 -0.54 -6.52
N PHE A 4 -12.69 -0.25 -5.31
CA PHE A 4 -13.42 0.52 -4.32
C PHE A 4 -12.55 1.70 -3.89
N PHE A 5 -13.19 2.84 -3.69
CA PHE A 5 -12.57 3.97 -3.01
C PHE A 5 -13.53 4.53 -1.97
N GLY A 6 -13.01 4.73 -0.77
CA GLY A 6 -13.75 5.39 0.29
C GLY A 6 -12.85 6.31 1.10
N MET A 7 -13.45 7.35 1.65
CA MET A 7 -12.71 8.31 2.48
C MET A 7 -13.57 8.87 3.61
N SER A 8 -12.91 9.32 4.66
CA SER A 8 -13.50 10.12 5.73
C SER A 8 -12.66 11.38 5.94
N GLN A 9 -13.31 12.53 5.92
CA GLN A 9 -12.68 13.82 6.21
C GLN A 9 -12.41 14.00 7.70
N ASN A 10 -13.05 13.21 8.55
CA ASN A 10 -12.97 13.27 10.00
C ASN A 10 -12.02 12.23 10.61
N GLY A 11 -11.25 11.53 9.80
CA GLY A 11 -10.33 10.49 10.27
C GLY A 11 -11.03 9.23 10.81
N ASN A 12 -12.21 8.90 10.30
CA ASN A 12 -12.95 7.69 10.70
C ASN A 12 -12.76 6.59 9.65
N LEU A 13 -11.88 5.64 9.94
CA LEU A 13 -11.58 4.55 9.03
C LEU A 13 -12.81 3.68 8.71
N LYS A 14 -13.67 3.42 9.69
CA LYS A 14 -14.91 2.63 9.48
C LYS A 14 -15.85 3.30 8.49
N GLU A 15 -15.88 4.62 8.47
CA GLU A 15 -16.62 5.38 7.47
C GLU A 15 -15.99 5.22 6.08
N ALA A 16 -14.68 5.34 5.99
CA ALA A 16 -13.96 5.21 4.72
C ALA A 16 -14.09 3.82 4.09
N VAL A 17 -14.23 2.77 4.87
CA VAL A 17 -14.39 1.39 4.37
C VAL A 17 -15.83 0.90 4.37
N ARG A 18 -16.80 1.79 4.57
CA ARG A 18 -18.22 1.41 4.57
C ARG A 18 -18.62 0.76 3.24
N GLY A 19 -19.12 -0.45 3.31
CA GLY A 19 -19.51 -1.22 2.13
C GLY A 19 -18.39 -2.00 1.46
N LEU A 20 -17.17 -1.89 1.95
CA LEU A 20 -16.04 -2.68 1.45
C LEU A 20 -16.11 -4.10 2.03
N SER A 21 -16.20 -5.08 1.14
CA SER A 21 -16.19 -6.50 1.50
C SER A 21 -15.20 -7.29 0.63
N ASN A 22 -14.54 -8.26 1.25
CA ASN A 22 -13.61 -9.19 0.59
C ASN A 22 -12.58 -8.56 -0.35
N PRO A 23 -11.82 -7.54 0.09
CA PRO A 23 -10.75 -6.97 -0.74
C PRO A 23 -9.62 -7.98 -0.93
N GLN A 24 -8.97 -7.93 -2.10
CA GLN A 24 -7.77 -8.72 -2.40
C GLN A 24 -6.49 -7.92 -2.14
N PHE A 25 -6.57 -6.60 -2.19
CA PHE A 25 -5.46 -5.70 -1.92
C PHE A 25 -5.98 -4.35 -1.43
N LEU A 26 -5.25 -3.71 -0.52
CA LEU A 26 -5.63 -2.44 0.10
C LEU A 26 -4.51 -1.40 -0.01
N MET A 27 -4.88 -0.16 -0.27
CA MET A 27 -4.01 0.99 -0.20
C MET A 27 -4.61 2.01 0.78
N LEU A 28 -3.84 2.37 1.81
CA LEU A 28 -4.23 3.32 2.85
C LEU A 28 -3.47 4.63 2.71
N MET A 29 -4.19 5.74 2.71
CA MET A 29 -3.63 7.08 2.87
C MET A 29 -4.24 7.75 4.07
N SER A 30 -3.43 8.28 4.95
CA SER A 30 -3.88 8.88 6.20
C SER A 30 -3.02 10.07 6.60
N ASN A 31 -3.57 10.95 7.41
CA ASN A 31 -2.78 12.00 8.06
C ASN A 31 -1.72 11.40 9.00
N SER A 32 -0.69 12.20 9.30
CA SER A 32 0.45 11.73 10.10
C SER A 32 0.08 11.39 11.54
N SER A 33 -0.82 12.16 12.16
CA SER A 33 -1.14 12.00 13.59
C SER A 33 -1.90 10.71 13.93
N GLN A 34 -2.61 10.11 12.98
CA GLN A 34 -3.41 8.92 13.19
C GLN A 34 -3.02 7.73 12.31
N PHE A 35 -1.94 7.84 11.58
CA PHE A 35 -1.54 6.82 10.60
C PHE A 35 -1.39 5.43 11.25
N GLU A 36 -0.63 5.31 12.32
CA GLU A 36 -0.44 4.02 13.01
C GLU A 36 -1.75 3.43 13.55
N LYS A 37 -2.64 4.29 14.03
CA LYS A 37 -3.97 3.85 14.48
C LYS A 37 -4.76 3.27 13.32
N HIS A 38 -4.79 3.96 12.19
CA HIS A 38 -5.50 3.51 11.00
C HIS A 38 -4.92 2.22 10.42
N VAL A 39 -3.61 2.04 10.43
CA VAL A 39 -2.96 0.80 10.01
C VAL A 39 -3.45 -0.38 10.89
N LYS A 40 -3.41 -0.23 12.21
CA LYS A 40 -3.87 -1.27 13.15
C LYS A 40 -5.36 -1.58 12.99
N GLU A 41 -6.19 -0.56 12.79
CA GLU A 41 -7.62 -0.76 12.55
C GLU A 41 -7.89 -1.48 11.21
N LEU A 42 -7.15 -1.12 10.15
CA LEU A 42 -7.29 -1.74 8.84
C LEU A 42 -6.92 -3.23 8.90
N ASP A 43 -5.81 -3.56 9.54
CA ASP A 43 -5.35 -4.94 9.74
C ASP A 43 -6.36 -5.76 10.56
N ALA A 44 -6.99 -5.15 11.55
CA ALA A 44 -8.03 -5.81 12.37
C ALA A 44 -9.32 -6.06 11.57
N LEU A 45 -9.70 -5.14 10.67
CA LEU A 45 -10.89 -5.27 9.84
C LEU A 45 -10.71 -6.25 8.68
N TYR A 46 -9.52 -6.32 8.12
CA TYR A 46 -9.19 -7.15 6.95
C TYR A 46 -7.94 -8.01 7.19
N PRO A 47 -7.98 -8.94 8.14
CA PRO A 47 -6.83 -9.75 8.51
C PRO A 47 -6.32 -10.59 7.32
N GLY A 48 -5.02 -10.58 7.11
CA GLY A 48 -4.37 -11.38 6.06
C GLY A 48 -4.48 -10.80 4.64
N VAL A 49 -5.14 -9.66 4.45
CA VAL A 49 -5.18 -8.98 3.14
C VAL A 49 -3.90 -8.17 2.95
N PRO A 50 -3.17 -8.36 1.85
CA PRO A 50 -2.00 -7.54 1.55
C PRO A 50 -2.38 -6.05 1.49
N SER A 51 -1.61 -5.22 2.17
CA SER A 51 -1.86 -3.77 2.23
C SER A 51 -0.58 -2.96 2.20
N ILE A 52 -0.65 -1.78 1.60
CA ILE A 52 0.38 -0.75 1.68
C ILE A 52 -0.25 0.56 2.12
N GLY A 53 0.53 1.43 2.71
CA GLY A 53 0.01 2.72 3.14
C GLY A 53 1.09 3.79 3.26
N CYS A 54 0.67 5.03 3.13
CA CYS A 54 1.53 6.19 3.37
C CYS A 54 0.77 7.34 4.01
N ILE A 55 1.54 8.24 4.59
CA ILE A 55 1.02 9.53 5.05
C ILE A 55 0.74 10.39 3.83
N GLY A 56 -0.49 10.90 3.71
CA GLY A 56 -0.92 11.74 2.61
C GLY A 56 -2.05 12.68 3.01
N MET A 57 -2.16 13.79 2.30
CA MET A 57 -3.17 14.83 2.58
C MET A 57 -4.12 15.06 1.40
N SER A 58 -3.88 14.46 0.27
CA SER A 58 -4.70 14.67 -0.94
C SER A 58 -5.45 13.40 -1.29
N TYR A 59 -6.76 13.49 -1.43
CA TYR A 59 -7.64 12.41 -1.80
C TYR A 59 -8.64 12.89 -2.85
N ASP A 60 -8.85 12.12 -3.88
CA ASP A 60 -9.89 12.37 -4.88
C ASP A 60 -10.00 13.85 -5.31
N SER A 61 -8.91 14.44 -5.77
CA SER A 61 -8.82 15.84 -6.19
C SER A 61 -9.01 16.89 -5.09
N ARG A 62 -8.99 16.49 -3.82
CA ARG A 62 -9.12 17.38 -2.67
C ARG A 62 -7.90 17.28 -1.77
N VAL A 63 -7.62 18.35 -1.05
CA VAL A 63 -6.67 18.34 0.06
C VAL A 63 -7.46 18.18 1.36
N VAL A 64 -7.17 17.12 2.11
CA VAL A 64 -7.83 16.79 3.37
C VAL A 64 -6.77 16.57 4.45
N GLU A 65 -6.67 17.50 5.39
CA GLU A 65 -5.60 17.48 6.39
C GLU A 65 -5.75 16.39 7.45
N ASN A 66 -6.97 16.08 7.85
CA ASN A 66 -7.27 15.12 8.92
C ASN A 66 -8.03 13.89 8.40
N GLY A 67 -7.89 13.59 7.13
CA GLY A 67 -8.63 12.53 6.49
C GLY A 67 -7.95 11.18 6.49
N VAL A 68 -8.71 10.18 6.13
CA VAL A 68 -8.25 8.85 5.80
C VAL A 68 -8.96 8.38 4.53
N GLY A 69 -8.19 7.80 3.60
CA GLY A 69 -8.70 7.24 2.36
C GLY A 69 -8.23 5.79 2.19
N VAL A 70 -9.09 4.96 1.65
CA VAL A 70 -8.78 3.56 1.33
C VAL A 70 -9.17 3.28 -0.10
N THR A 71 -8.22 2.82 -0.89
CA THR A 71 -8.45 2.21 -2.19
C THR A 71 -8.34 0.70 -2.05
N ALA A 72 -9.27 -0.03 -2.60
CA ALA A 72 -9.26 -1.49 -2.57
C ALA A 72 -9.45 -2.08 -3.96
N PHE A 73 -8.83 -3.21 -4.18
CA PHE A 73 -9.06 -4.06 -5.35
C PHE A 73 -9.81 -5.30 -4.91
N LEU A 74 -10.95 -5.56 -5.53
CA LEU A 74 -11.93 -6.55 -5.05
C LEU A 74 -11.81 -7.89 -5.77
N ASP A 75 -11.33 -7.89 -7.01
CA ASP A 75 -11.13 -9.10 -7.80
C ASP A 75 -10.05 -8.92 -8.87
N GLY A 76 -9.59 -10.04 -9.41
CA GLY A 76 -8.64 -10.05 -10.53
C GLY A 76 -7.24 -9.55 -10.18
N VAL A 77 -6.88 -9.53 -8.90
CA VAL A 77 -5.58 -9.10 -8.42
C VAL A 77 -4.96 -10.19 -7.55
N ASN A 78 -3.72 -10.52 -7.82
CA ASN A 78 -2.86 -11.30 -6.93
C ASN A 78 -1.76 -10.37 -6.43
N ALA A 79 -1.67 -10.15 -5.13
CA ALA A 79 -0.80 -9.15 -4.55
C ALA A 79 0.06 -9.71 -3.41
N VAL A 80 1.25 -9.16 -3.29
CA VAL A 80 2.14 -9.32 -2.13
C VAL A 80 2.57 -7.93 -1.67
N ALA A 81 2.68 -7.72 -0.39
CA ALA A 81 3.11 -6.46 0.19
C ALA A 81 4.23 -6.70 1.22
N ASN A 82 5.27 -5.90 1.14
CA ASN A 82 6.43 -5.99 2.04
C ASN A 82 6.94 -4.61 2.45
N VAL A 83 7.63 -4.57 3.57
CA VAL A 83 8.38 -3.40 4.03
C VAL A 83 9.87 -3.68 3.84
N LEU A 84 10.56 -2.76 3.18
CA LEU A 84 12.01 -2.80 2.99
C LEU A 84 12.63 -1.71 3.88
N GLU A 85 13.09 -2.12 5.06
CA GLU A 85 13.68 -1.19 6.03
C GLU A 85 15.15 -0.89 5.68
N GLN A 86 15.55 0.38 5.80
CA GLN A 86 16.94 0.81 5.61
C GLN A 86 17.54 0.40 4.25
N VAL A 87 16.76 0.52 3.20
CA VAL A 87 17.16 0.11 1.83
C VAL A 87 18.45 0.80 1.38
N SER A 88 18.64 2.07 1.72
CA SER A 88 19.85 2.84 1.37
C SER A 88 21.12 2.31 2.04
N VAL A 89 21.00 1.59 3.15
CA VAL A 89 22.15 1.05 3.90
C VAL A 89 22.56 -0.36 3.42
N MET A 90 21.57 -1.20 3.10
CA MET A 90 21.81 -2.59 2.72
C MET A 90 20.92 -3.03 1.54
N PRO A 91 21.07 -2.43 0.35
CA PRO A 91 20.16 -2.69 -0.77
C PRO A 91 20.19 -4.15 -1.25
N VAL A 92 21.35 -4.77 -1.30
CA VAL A 92 21.54 -6.15 -1.81
C VAL A 92 20.76 -7.19 -0.98
N LYS A 93 20.51 -6.92 0.29
CA LYS A 93 19.73 -7.79 1.19
C LYS A 93 18.33 -8.09 0.65
N TYR A 94 17.75 -7.17 -0.10
CA TYR A 94 16.36 -7.25 -0.54
C TYR A 94 16.17 -7.86 -1.92
N ILE A 95 17.22 -8.06 -2.72
CA ILE A 95 17.11 -8.63 -4.07
C ILE A 95 16.42 -10.00 -4.03
N LYS A 96 16.86 -10.89 -3.17
CA LYS A 96 16.25 -12.24 -3.04
C LYS A 96 14.80 -12.18 -2.56
N ARG A 97 14.46 -11.23 -1.70
CA ARG A 97 13.10 -11.04 -1.23
C ARG A 97 12.19 -10.59 -2.37
N LEU A 98 12.63 -9.61 -3.14
CA LEU A 98 11.89 -9.13 -4.32
C LEU A 98 11.72 -10.21 -5.38
N GLU A 99 12.76 -11.01 -5.66
CA GLU A 99 12.65 -12.18 -6.54
C GLU A 99 11.60 -13.18 -6.03
N GLN A 100 11.55 -13.42 -4.72
CA GLN A 100 10.54 -14.30 -4.13
C GLN A 100 9.13 -13.73 -4.25
N ASP A 101 8.97 -12.43 -4.04
CA ASP A 101 7.70 -11.73 -4.18
C ASP A 101 7.19 -11.80 -5.63
N LEU A 102 8.05 -11.55 -6.61
CA LEU A 102 7.73 -11.69 -8.03
C LEU A 102 7.28 -13.11 -8.39
N LYS A 103 7.93 -14.12 -7.84
CA LYS A 103 7.51 -15.53 -8.01
C LYS A 103 6.16 -15.81 -7.35
N THR A 104 5.93 -15.27 -6.16
CA THR A 104 4.68 -15.47 -5.41
C THR A 104 3.47 -14.97 -6.17
N VAL A 105 3.59 -13.84 -6.86
CA VAL A 105 2.50 -13.28 -7.67
C VAL A 105 2.53 -13.76 -9.12
N ASN A 106 3.48 -14.61 -9.49
CA ASN A 106 3.70 -15.05 -10.89
C ASN A 106 3.86 -13.84 -11.83
N ALA A 107 4.76 -12.93 -11.45
CA ALA A 107 4.93 -11.65 -12.13
C ALA A 107 5.34 -11.80 -13.59
N SER A 108 4.77 -10.96 -14.45
CA SER A 108 5.14 -10.83 -15.85
C SER A 108 5.26 -9.36 -16.27
N GLU A 109 6.01 -9.10 -17.32
CA GLU A 109 6.18 -7.74 -17.86
C GLU A 109 4.86 -7.11 -18.38
N ARG A 110 3.83 -7.92 -18.63
CA ARG A 110 2.60 -7.46 -19.27
C ARG A 110 1.49 -7.11 -18.29
N ASP A 111 1.46 -7.75 -17.13
CA ASP A 111 0.31 -7.73 -16.23
C ASP A 111 0.67 -7.50 -14.75
N THR A 112 1.92 -7.14 -14.48
CA THR A 112 2.38 -6.87 -13.11
C THR A 112 2.77 -5.41 -12.94
N ILE A 113 2.36 -4.84 -11.82
CA ILE A 113 2.71 -3.47 -11.41
C ILE A 113 3.39 -3.56 -10.04
N CYS A 114 4.52 -2.88 -9.91
CA CYS A 114 5.16 -2.62 -8.63
C CYS A 114 4.84 -1.21 -8.17
N ILE A 115 4.37 -1.07 -6.93
CA ILE A 115 4.06 0.22 -6.31
C ILE A 115 4.93 0.37 -5.07
N ASP A 116 5.81 1.38 -5.08
CA ASP A 116 6.69 1.69 -3.97
C ASP A 116 6.30 3.01 -3.31
N PHE A 117 6.13 2.98 -1.99
CA PHE A 117 6.07 4.18 -1.17
C PHE A 117 7.42 4.39 -0.52
N CYS A 118 8.17 5.36 -1.02
CA CYS A 118 9.55 5.61 -0.61
C CYS A 118 9.66 6.80 0.33
N SER A 119 10.59 6.72 1.26
CA SER A 119 10.98 7.84 2.12
C SER A 119 12.39 8.34 1.78
N GLY A 120 12.59 9.65 1.85
CA GLY A 120 13.90 10.26 1.64
C GLY A 120 14.51 9.92 0.26
N ASN A 121 15.74 9.41 0.26
CA ASN A 121 16.50 9.07 -0.95
C ASN A 121 16.34 7.61 -1.41
N ASP A 122 15.43 6.86 -0.81
CA ASP A 122 15.29 5.42 -1.07
C ASP A 122 14.83 5.12 -2.50
N ALA A 123 14.15 6.04 -3.16
CA ALA A 123 13.70 5.87 -4.54
C ALA A 123 14.83 5.54 -5.52
N CYS A 124 15.98 6.20 -5.40
CA CYS A 124 17.14 5.94 -6.27
C CYS A 124 17.71 4.54 -6.04
N VAL A 125 17.72 4.09 -4.79
CA VAL A 125 18.23 2.77 -4.41
C VAL A 125 17.29 1.68 -4.90
N LEU A 126 15.99 1.86 -4.74
CA LEU A 126 14.97 0.93 -5.22
C LEU A 126 15.03 0.77 -6.74
N THR A 127 15.20 1.85 -7.49
CA THR A 127 15.38 1.77 -8.94
C THR A 127 16.56 0.86 -9.30
N THR A 128 17.67 0.97 -8.58
CA THR A 128 18.84 0.11 -8.78
C THR A 128 18.54 -1.35 -8.47
N ILE A 129 17.82 -1.63 -7.39
CA ILE A 129 17.45 -3.00 -7.01
C ILE A 129 16.50 -3.63 -8.04
N HIS A 130 15.54 -2.88 -8.56
CA HIS A 130 14.58 -3.37 -9.56
C HIS A 130 15.22 -3.64 -10.94
N THR A 131 16.40 -3.09 -11.20
CA THR A 131 17.13 -3.32 -12.47
C THR A 131 18.20 -4.41 -12.35
N ALA A 132 18.46 -4.91 -11.18
CA ALA A 132 19.45 -5.97 -10.89
C ALA A 132 18.85 -7.38 -11.04
#